data_1b2a05189eb54d83c69a2508872cd81d
#
_entry.id   1b2a05189eb54d83c69a2508872cd81d
#
_cell.length_a   1.000
_cell.length_b   1.000
_cell.length_c   1.000
_cell.angle_alpha   90.00
_cell.angle_beta   90.00
_cell.angle_gamma   90.00
#
_symmetry.space_group_name_H-M   'P 1'
#
loop_
_entity.id
_entity.type
_entity.pdbx_description
1 polymer ?
#
loop_
_entity_poly.entity_id
_entity_poly.type
_entity_poly.pdbx_seq_one_letter_code
_entity_poly.pdbx_strand_id
1 'polypeptide(L)'
;MARFHGTGFSENRGYFYQQGTSFWRVVSIMTTARWSDLPSRLYSALVLIVVGFWAVFYGGLFLLLAVSTLVSVMHFELAKMQSPHNSGAPMFSSLVGLITLMILNYSTGWFLSFAVLVFSLFCQYFLLKTQKLAGVFYSMIIILGGIYFVELRADFGILFLGWVICVVIVTDTFGYFGGRLIGGPKFFASISPNKTWAGIVSGWLGAIICTYFFMGQKVFIDFMFSSQTLFLFAILLSFCSQIGDIFESFIKRKCNVKDSSNIIPGHGGFMDRFDGIIAAILVCGILGPIFI
;
A
#
# COMPACT_ATOMS: atom_id res chain seq x y z
N MET A 1 52.92 44.75 48.38
CA MET A 1 53.50 43.78 47.39
C MET A 1 52.57 42.58 47.36
N ALA A 2 51.72 42.48 46.40
CA ALA A 2 50.84 41.30 46.17
C ALA A 2 51.01 40.90 44.73
N ARG A 3 51.54 39.68 44.48
CA ARG A 3 51.72 39.08 43.15
C ARG A 3 50.39 38.53 42.67
N PHE A 4 49.86 39.01 41.54
CA PHE A 4 48.83 38.34 40.78
C PHE A 4 49.44 37.21 39.96
N HIS A 5 49.04 35.98 40.23
CA HIS A 5 49.28 34.84 39.35
C HIS A 5 48.11 34.74 38.34
N GLY A 6 48.44 34.96 37.09
CA GLY A 6 47.51 34.68 35.99
C GLY A 6 47.59 33.22 35.56
N THR A 7 46.59 32.43 35.83
CA THR A 7 46.33 31.12 35.21
C THR A 7 44.83 30.98 34.99
N GLY A 8 44.35 31.03 33.78
CA GLY A 8 42.93 30.84 33.53
C GLY A 8 42.43 31.04 32.11
N PHE A 9 43.31 31.08 31.07
CA PHE A 9 42.79 31.34 29.70
C PHE A 9 43.14 30.27 28.65
N SER A 10 43.76 29.18 29.00
CA SER A 10 44.17 28.13 28.05
C SER A 10 43.28 26.88 28.07
N GLU A 11 42.49 26.62 29.14
CA GLU A 11 41.66 25.41 29.24
C GLU A 11 40.32 25.48 28.47
N ASN A 12 39.77 26.67 28.26
CA ASN A 12 38.46 26.79 27.62
C ASN A 12 38.48 26.60 26.08
N ARG A 13 39.63 26.68 25.39
CA ARG A 13 39.72 26.45 23.96
C ARG A 13 39.64 24.96 23.59
N GLY A 14 40.13 24.06 24.46
CA GLY A 14 40.09 22.62 24.22
C GLY A 14 38.68 22.03 24.27
N TYR A 15 37.83 22.51 25.17
CA TYR A 15 36.45 22.04 25.32
C TYR A 15 35.55 22.45 24.13
N PHE A 16 35.71 23.62 23.58
CA PHE A 16 34.98 24.09 22.41
C PHE A 16 35.37 23.34 21.13
N TYR A 17 36.64 22.94 20.99
CA TYR A 17 37.09 22.18 19.82
C TYR A 17 36.64 20.71 19.89
N GLN A 18 36.57 20.08 21.06
CA GLN A 18 36.05 18.71 21.22
C GLN A 18 34.54 18.64 21.03
N GLN A 19 33.76 19.64 21.46
CA GLN A 19 32.32 19.70 21.20
C GLN A 19 31.99 19.91 19.71
N GLY A 20 32.78 20.75 19.01
CA GLY A 20 32.61 20.95 17.56
C GLY A 20 32.85 19.69 16.74
N THR A 21 33.88 18.89 17.08
CA THR A 21 34.19 17.64 16.38
C THR A 21 33.15 16.55 16.66
N SER A 22 32.55 16.49 17.86
CA SER A 22 31.47 15.55 18.17
C SER A 22 30.17 15.92 17.46
N PHE A 23 29.83 17.20 17.40
CA PHE A 23 28.64 17.69 16.68
C PHE A 23 28.71 17.38 15.17
N TRP A 24 29.82 17.70 14.52
CA TRP A 24 30.00 17.40 13.08
C TRP A 24 30.09 15.91 12.79
N ARG A 25 30.63 15.11 13.69
CA ARG A 25 30.61 13.65 13.58
C ARG A 25 29.19 13.08 13.70
N VAL A 26 28.38 13.59 14.62
CA VAL A 26 26.97 13.21 14.76
C VAL A 26 26.17 13.64 13.53
N VAL A 27 26.36 14.84 13.03
CA VAL A 27 25.70 15.35 11.80
C VAL A 27 26.14 14.53 10.58
N SER A 28 27.42 14.17 10.44
CA SER A 28 27.89 13.34 9.33
C SER A 28 27.35 11.91 9.43
N ILE A 29 27.26 11.32 10.63
CA ILE A 29 26.65 10.00 10.84
C ILE A 29 25.15 10.04 10.52
N MET A 30 24.43 11.09 10.93
CA MET A 30 23.02 11.24 10.62
C MET A 30 22.77 11.47 9.12
N THR A 31 23.63 12.21 8.42
CA THR A 31 23.50 12.44 6.98
C THR A 31 23.86 11.20 6.17
N THR A 32 24.92 10.47 6.53
CA THR A 32 25.32 9.23 5.85
C THR A 32 24.29 8.12 6.09
N ALA A 33 23.76 7.97 7.32
CA ALA A 33 22.73 7.00 7.62
C ALA A 33 21.42 7.28 6.85
N ARG A 34 21.10 8.56 6.60
CA ARG A 34 19.89 8.96 5.88
C ARG A 34 19.92 8.62 4.38
N TRP A 35 21.10 8.50 3.77
CA TRP A 35 21.26 8.22 2.35
C TRP A 35 21.71 6.78 2.06
N SER A 36 22.14 6.01 3.07
CA SER A 36 22.60 4.63 2.90
C SER A 36 21.48 3.71 2.37
N ASP A 37 20.23 3.97 2.72
CA ASP A 37 19.08 3.16 2.30
C ASP A 37 18.47 3.58 0.96
N LEU A 38 18.90 4.72 0.38
CA LEU A 38 18.34 5.23 -0.86
C LEU A 38 18.54 4.28 -2.05
N PRO A 39 19.75 3.70 -2.27
CA PRO A 39 19.94 2.77 -3.38
C PRO A 39 19.06 1.52 -3.28
N SER A 40 18.90 0.94 -2.08
CA SER A 40 18.05 -0.23 -1.88
C SER A 40 16.58 0.08 -2.13
N ARG A 41 16.11 1.27 -1.75
CA ARG A 41 14.75 1.75 -2.05
C ARG A 41 14.53 1.94 -3.54
N LEU A 42 15.44 2.62 -4.24
CA LEU A 42 15.32 2.82 -5.67
C LEU A 42 15.34 1.50 -6.44
N TYR A 43 16.23 0.57 -6.06
CA TYR A 43 16.31 -0.74 -6.70
C TYR A 43 15.02 -1.54 -6.50
N SER A 44 14.51 -1.66 -5.27
CA SER A 44 13.28 -2.40 -4.99
C SER A 44 12.05 -1.79 -5.66
N ALA A 45 11.94 -0.44 -5.70
CA ALA A 45 10.88 0.25 -6.43
C ALA A 45 10.96 -0.05 -7.94
N LEU A 46 12.16 0.03 -8.53
CA LEU A 46 12.36 -0.25 -9.95
C LEU A 46 11.97 -1.70 -10.30
N VAL A 47 12.39 -2.67 -9.49
CA VAL A 47 12.01 -4.08 -9.71
C VAL A 47 10.50 -4.26 -9.65
N LEU A 48 9.82 -3.69 -8.64
CA LEU A 48 8.36 -3.77 -8.51
C LEU A 48 7.64 -3.12 -9.70
N ILE A 49 8.11 -1.95 -10.15
CA ILE A 49 7.53 -1.25 -11.31
C ILE A 49 7.73 -2.08 -12.59
N VAL A 50 8.93 -2.60 -12.82
CA VAL A 50 9.23 -3.40 -14.02
C VAL A 50 8.42 -4.68 -14.03
N VAL A 51 8.43 -5.45 -12.93
CA VAL A 51 7.67 -6.71 -12.83
C VAL A 51 6.17 -6.47 -12.95
N GLY A 52 5.65 -5.46 -12.25
CA GLY A 52 4.24 -5.08 -12.30
C GLY A 52 3.82 -4.61 -13.70
N PHE A 53 4.62 -3.76 -14.35
CA PHE A 53 4.36 -3.30 -15.71
C PHE A 53 4.30 -4.46 -16.70
N TRP A 54 5.28 -5.35 -16.68
CA TRP A 54 5.31 -6.50 -17.57
C TRP A 54 4.15 -7.48 -17.31
N ALA A 55 3.81 -7.72 -16.04
CA ALA A 55 2.66 -8.57 -15.71
C ALA A 55 1.35 -8.00 -16.26
N VAL A 56 1.10 -6.68 -16.08
CA VAL A 56 -0.09 -6.00 -16.60
C VAL A 56 -0.07 -5.92 -18.13
N PHE A 57 1.10 -5.70 -18.73
CA PHE A 57 1.25 -5.60 -20.19
C PHE A 57 0.92 -6.92 -20.88
N TYR A 58 1.52 -8.03 -20.49
CA TYR A 58 1.25 -9.33 -21.07
C TYR A 58 -0.14 -9.87 -20.70
N GLY A 59 -0.61 -9.61 -19.49
CA GLY A 59 -1.90 -10.13 -19.02
C GLY A 59 -1.92 -11.65 -18.87
N GLY A 60 -3.12 -12.25 -18.98
CA GLY A 60 -3.32 -13.70 -18.98
C GLY A 60 -2.61 -14.41 -17.82
N LEU A 61 -1.93 -15.51 -18.13
CA LEU A 61 -1.25 -16.34 -17.13
C LEU A 61 -0.15 -15.59 -16.36
N PHE A 62 0.59 -14.70 -17.01
CA PHE A 62 1.64 -13.90 -16.35
C PHE A 62 1.08 -13.00 -15.27
N LEU A 63 -0.03 -12.32 -15.57
CA LEU A 63 -0.72 -11.49 -14.59
C LEU A 63 -1.29 -12.33 -13.46
N LEU A 64 -1.94 -13.46 -13.79
CA LEU A 64 -2.49 -14.37 -12.78
C LEU A 64 -1.42 -14.85 -11.81
N LEU A 65 -0.25 -15.28 -12.30
CA LEU A 65 0.86 -15.72 -11.46
C LEU A 65 1.43 -14.59 -10.61
N ALA A 66 1.58 -13.38 -11.16
CA ALA A 66 2.06 -12.23 -10.42
C ALA A 66 1.09 -11.83 -9.31
N VAL A 67 -0.22 -11.74 -9.61
CA VAL A 67 -1.25 -11.39 -8.62
C VAL A 67 -1.42 -12.49 -7.58
N SER A 68 -1.36 -13.78 -7.97
CA SER A 68 -1.41 -14.89 -7.02
C SER A 68 -0.23 -14.89 -6.05
N THR A 69 0.96 -14.55 -6.53
CA THR A 69 2.15 -14.37 -5.70
C THR A 69 1.97 -13.18 -4.75
N LEU A 70 1.47 -12.05 -5.26
CA LEU A 70 1.17 -10.87 -4.45
C LEU A 70 0.17 -11.20 -3.31
N VAL A 71 -0.96 -11.84 -3.64
CA VAL A 71 -1.99 -12.28 -2.68
C VAL A 71 -1.39 -13.24 -1.65
N SER A 72 -0.56 -14.19 -2.09
CA SER A 72 0.15 -15.13 -1.22
C SER A 72 1.06 -14.40 -0.21
N VAL A 73 1.87 -13.46 -0.67
CA VAL A 73 2.77 -12.67 0.18
C VAL A 73 1.99 -11.78 1.14
N MET A 74 0.91 -11.14 0.70
CA MET A 74 0.05 -10.32 1.57
C MET A 74 -0.58 -11.16 2.68
N HIS A 75 -1.03 -12.39 2.39
CA HIS A 75 -1.53 -13.32 3.41
C HIS A 75 -0.43 -13.78 4.37
N PHE A 76 0.78 -14.01 3.86
CA PHE A 76 1.93 -14.32 4.71
C PHE A 76 2.20 -13.18 5.71
N GLU A 77 2.24 -11.93 5.25
CA GLU A 77 2.46 -10.75 6.09
C GLU A 77 1.35 -10.56 7.12
N LEU A 78 0.10 -10.68 6.69
CA LEU A 78 -1.06 -10.60 7.58
C LEU A 78 -1.00 -11.62 8.71
N ALA A 79 -0.74 -12.89 8.38
CA ALA A 79 -0.64 -13.95 9.37
C ALA A 79 0.60 -13.79 10.26
N LYS A 80 1.72 -13.32 9.74
CA LYS A 80 2.94 -13.04 10.50
C LYS A 80 2.71 -11.96 11.56
N MET A 81 1.98 -10.91 11.22
CA MET A 81 1.64 -9.84 12.17
C MET A 81 0.65 -10.33 13.23
N GLN A 82 -0.36 -11.09 12.84
CA GLN A 82 -1.45 -11.50 13.74
C GLN A 82 -1.14 -12.77 14.54
N SER A 83 -0.13 -13.55 14.15
CA SER A 83 0.24 -14.80 14.79
C SER A 83 1.76 -14.94 14.97
N PRO A 84 2.44 -13.99 15.66
CA PRO A 84 3.90 -13.91 15.72
C PRO A 84 4.57 -15.12 16.36
N HIS A 85 3.85 -15.85 17.23
CA HIS A 85 4.36 -17.04 17.94
C HIS A 85 4.07 -18.36 17.22
N ASN A 86 3.36 -18.33 16.10
CA ASN A 86 3.06 -19.52 15.30
C ASN A 86 3.85 -19.48 13.98
N SER A 87 4.98 -20.16 13.95
CA SER A 87 5.86 -20.19 12.77
C SER A 87 5.24 -20.79 11.50
N GLY A 88 4.26 -21.67 11.66
CA GLY A 88 3.55 -22.31 10.54
C GLY A 88 2.41 -21.46 9.96
N ALA A 89 1.78 -20.60 10.76
CA ALA A 89 0.61 -19.83 10.33
C ALA A 89 0.85 -18.96 9.10
N PRO A 90 1.96 -18.20 8.98
CA PRO A 90 2.21 -17.39 7.79
C PRO A 90 2.30 -18.23 6.50
N MET A 91 2.97 -19.37 6.57
CA MET A 91 3.17 -20.25 5.41
C MET A 91 1.86 -20.91 4.96
N PHE A 92 1.07 -21.41 5.90
CA PHE A 92 -0.25 -21.96 5.60
C PHE A 92 -1.22 -20.90 5.09
N SER A 93 -1.22 -19.72 5.68
CA SER A 93 -2.04 -18.59 5.23
C SER A 93 -1.71 -18.18 3.80
N SER A 94 -0.43 -18.12 3.45
CA SER A 94 0.02 -17.78 2.10
C SER A 94 -0.38 -18.83 1.07
N LEU A 95 -0.25 -20.11 1.39
CA LEU A 95 -0.67 -21.22 0.54
C LEU A 95 -2.19 -21.23 0.32
N VAL A 96 -2.97 -21.02 1.39
CA VAL A 96 -4.43 -20.88 1.28
C VAL A 96 -4.80 -19.74 0.35
N GLY A 97 -4.20 -18.55 0.49
CA GLY A 97 -4.47 -17.41 -0.39
C GLY A 97 -4.12 -17.70 -1.85
N LEU A 98 -2.94 -18.28 -2.10
CA LEU A 98 -2.49 -18.63 -3.44
C LEU A 98 -3.41 -19.64 -4.14
N ILE A 99 -3.71 -20.75 -3.45
CA ILE A 99 -4.56 -21.83 -3.98
C ILE A 99 -5.97 -21.30 -4.24
N THR A 100 -6.51 -20.50 -3.32
CA THR A 100 -7.83 -19.90 -3.45
C THR A 100 -7.92 -19.05 -4.71
N LEU A 101 -6.98 -18.13 -4.94
CA LEU A 101 -7.01 -17.27 -6.12
C LEU A 101 -6.90 -18.09 -7.41
N MET A 102 -6.03 -19.09 -7.44
CA MET A 102 -5.88 -19.99 -8.59
C MET A 102 -7.19 -20.72 -8.91
N ILE A 103 -7.82 -21.32 -7.89
CA ILE A 103 -9.08 -22.07 -8.12
C ILE A 103 -10.18 -21.10 -8.58
N LEU A 104 -10.34 -19.94 -7.92
CA LEU A 104 -11.40 -18.99 -8.23
C LEU A 104 -11.28 -18.42 -9.64
N ASN A 105 -10.06 -18.20 -10.14
CA ASN A 105 -9.85 -17.71 -11.49
C ASN A 105 -10.25 -18.72 -12.58
N TYR A 106 -10.16 -20.03 -12.32
CA TYR A 106 -10.57 -21.09 -13.27
C TYR A 106 -11.96 -21.65 -12.99
N SER A 107 -12.61 -21.25 -11.89
CA SER A 107 -13.94 -21.77 -11.52
C SER A 107 -15.03 -21.12 -12.37
N THR A 108 -15.80 -21.92 -13.06
CA THR A 108 -16.98 -21.46 -13.85
C THR A 108 -18.29 -21.56 -13.09
N GLY A 109 -18.27 -22.21 -11.90
CA GLY A 109 -19.47 -22.45 -11.11
C GLY A 109 -19.56 -21.55 -9.88
N TRP A 110 -20.58 -20.70 -9.79
CA TRP A 110 -20.78 -19.78 -8.68
C TRP A 110 -20.79 -20.48 -7.31
N PHE A 111 -21.38 -21.71 -7.24
CA PHE A 111 -21.44 -22.50 -6.01
C PHE A 111 -20.04 -22.94 -5.54
N LEU A 112 -19.21 -23.43 -6.49
CA LEU A 112 -17.85 -23.83 -6.18
C LEU A 112 -17.00 -22.64 -5.76
N SER A 113 -17.12 -21.50 -6.46
CA SER A 113 -16.41 -20.27 -6.10
C SER A 113 -16.78 -19.79 -4.71
N PHE A 114 -18.07 -19.79 -4.38
CA PHE A 114 -18.54 -19.42 -3.05
C PHE A 114 -18.02 -20.39 -1.96
N ALA A 115 -18.09 -21.70 -2.20
CA ALA A 115 -17.60 -22.69 -1.27
C ALA A 115 -16.09 -22.58 -1.01
N VAL A 116 -15.29 -22.36 -2.06
CA VAL A 116 -13.83 -22.18 -1.95
C VAL A 116 -13.49 -20.89 -1.18
N LEU A 117 -14.19 -19.80 -1.45
CA LEU A 117 -14.01 -18.55 -0.73
C LEU A 117 -14.33 -18.72 0.76
N VAL A 118 -15.48 -19.30 1.09
CA VAL A 118 -15.91 -19.52 2.48
C VAL A 118 -14.91 -20.44 3.20
N PHE A 119 -14.48 -21.52 2.55
CA PHE A 119 -13.49 -22.43 3.12
C PHE A 119 -12.14 -21.73 3.38
N SER A 120 -11.71 -20.90 2.45
CA SER A 120 -10.49 -20.10 2.60
C SER A 120 -10.57 -19.16 3.81
N LEU A 121 -11.67 -18.41 3.93
CA LEU A 121 -11.88 -17.49 5.06
C LEU A 121 -12.00 -18.26 6.40
N PHE A 122 -12.60 -19.44 6.38
CA PHE A 122 -12.63 -20.33 7.54
C PHE A 122 -11.20 -20.74 7.96
N CYS A 123 -10.37 -21.18 7.03
CA CYS A 123 -8.97 -21.48 7.31
C CYS A 123 -8.23 -20.27 7.90
N GLN A 124 -8.41 -19.08 7.32
CA GLN A 124 -7.80 -17.84 7.83
C GLN A 124 -8.25 -17.55 9.28
N TYR A 125 -9.52 -17.75 9.60
CA TYR A 125 -10.03 -17.53 10.97
C TYR A 125 -9.30 -18.38 12.03
N PHE A 126 -8.88 -19.59 11.70
CA PHE A 126 -8.13 -20.46 12.62
C PHE A 126 -6.63 -20.16 12.66
N LEU A 127 -6.07 -19.70 11.54
CA LEU A 127 -4.65 -19.34 11.45
C LEU A 127 -4.34 -18.02 12.17
N LEU A 128 -5.25 -17.04 12.11
CA LEU A 128 -5.09 -15.74 12.74
C LEU A 128 -5.40 -15.79 14.24
N LYS A 129 -4.56 -15.17 15.07
CA LYS A 129 -4.72 -15.20 16.55
C LYS A 129 -5.28 -13.90 17.10
N THR A 130 -4.74 -12.76 16.65
CA THR A 130 -5.16 -11.43 17.07
C THR A 130 -6.14 -10.83 16.08
N GLN A 131 -7.15 -10.09 16.56
CA GLN A 131 -8.11 -9.38 15.69
C GLN A 131 -8.69 -10.26 14.56
N LYS A 132 -9.07 -11.49 14.86
CA LYS A 132 -9.47 -12.51 13.89
C LYS A 132 -10.48 -12.01 12.86
N LEU A 133 -11.55 -11.36 13.29
CA LEU A 133 -12.60 -10.88 12.39
C LEU A 133 -12.09 -9.81 11.42
N ALA A 134 -11.28 -8.84 11.93
CA ALA A 134 -10.68 -7.83 11.07
C ALA A 134 -9.68 -8.45 10.08
N GLY A 135 -8.89 -9.44 10.53
CA GLY A 135 -7.96 -10.17 9.67
C GLY A 135 -8.66 -10.98 8.58
N VAL A 136 -9.75 -11.70 8.93
CA VAL A 136 -10.56 -12.45 7.96
C VAL A 136 -11.22 -11.50 6.94
N PHE A 137 -11.77 -10.38 7.41
CA PHE A 137 -12.33 -9.37 6.52
C PHE A 137 -11.29 -8.80 5.57
N TYR A 138 -10.08 -8.53 6.06
CA TYR A 138 -8.98 -8.07 5.21
C TYR A 138 -8.50 -9.16 4.24
N SER A 139 -8.44 -10.43 4.68
CA SER A 139 -8.18 -11.56 3.79
C SER A 139 -9.19 -11.65 2.65
N MET A 140 -10.47 -11.39 2.92
CA MET A 140 -11.51 -11.34 1.90
C MET A 140 -11.23 -10.19 0.89
N ILE A 141 -10.86 -9.01 1.38
CA ILE A 141 -10.48 -7.87 0.51
C ILE A 141 -9.31 -8.24 -0.38
N ILE A 142 -8.27 -8.87 0.17
CA ILE A 142 -7.07 -9.30 -0.59
C ILE A 142 -7.45 -10.31 -1.69
N ILE A 143 -8.25 -11.34 -1.36
CA ILE A 143 -8.65 -12.38 -2.33
C ILE A 143 -9.51 -11.78 -3.43
N LEU A 144 -10.58 -11.09 -3.07
CA LEU A 144 -11.51 -10.51 -4.05
C LEU A 144 -10.84 -9.42 -4.89
N GLY A 145 -10.02 -8.56 -4.28
CA GLY A 145 -9.22 -7.58 -5.00
C GLY A 145 -8.25 -8.23 -5.98
N GLY A 146 -7.63 -9.36 -5.60
CA GLY A 146 -6.78 -10.14 -6.50
C GLY A 146 -7.53 -10.73 -7.69
N ILE A 147 -8.74 -11.27 -7.48
CA ILE A 147 -9.60 -11.77 -8.55
C ILE A 147 -9.96 -10.64 -9.51
N TYR A 148 -10.53 -9.55 -8.99
CA TYR A 148 -10.92 -8.40 -9.82
C TYR A 148 -9.73 -7.73 -10.51
N PHE A 149 -8.53 -7.82 -9.95
CA PHE A 149 -7.32 -7.35 -10.66
C PHE A 149 -7.11 -8.06 -11.98
N VAL A 150 -7.28 -9.39 -11.99
CA VAL A 150 -7.12 -10.21 -13.19
C VAL A 150 -8.30 -10.01 -14.15
N GLU A 151 -9.53 -10.00 -13.63
CA GLU A 151 -10.76 -9.81 -14.41
C GLU A 151 -10.81 -8.43 -15.08
N LEU A 152 -10.55 -7.34 -14.35
CA LEU A 152 -10.54 -5.99 -14.94
C LEU A 152 -9.53 -5.86 -16.08
N ARG A 153 -8.39 -6.53 -15.99
CA ARG A 153 -7.43 -6.56 -17.09
C ARG A 153 -7.92 -7.37 -18.29
N ALA A 154 -8.63 -8.47 -18.04
CA ALA A 154 -9.19 -9.32 -19.10
C ALA A 154 -10.35 -8.66 -19.82
N ASP A 155 -11.28 -8.05 -19.07
CA ASP A 155 -12.55 -7.52 -19.59
C ASP A 155 -12.37 -6.11 -20.18
N PHE A 156 -11.64 -5.22 -19.50
CA PHE A 156 -11.52 -3.81 -19.90
C PHE A 156 -10.15 -3.44 -20.50
N GLY A 157 -9.20 -4.34 -20.44
CA GLY A 157 -7.88 -4.15 -21.04
C GLY A 157 -6.90 -3.33 -20.20
N ILE A 158 -5.71 -3.10 -20.78
CA ILE A 158 -4.57 -2.50 -20.07
C ILE A 158 -4.82 -1.03 -19.70
N LEU A 159 -5.49 -0.27 -20.55
CA LEU A 159 -5.70 1.17 -20.33
C LEU A 159 -6.62 1.44 -19.16
N PHE A 160 -7.68 0.64 -19.03
CA PHE A 160 -8.63 0.79 -17.92
C PHE A 160 -8.00 0.41 -16.59
N LEU A 161 -7.34 -0.76 -16.52
CA LEU A 161 -6.60 -1.16 -15.30
C LEU A 161 -5.49 -0.16 -14.97
N GLY A 162 -4.77 0.32 -15.99
CA GLY A 162 -3.75 1.36 -15.84
C GLY A 162 -4.32 2.65 -15.28
N TRP A 163 -5.52 3.06 -15.71
CA TRP A 163 -6.23 4.21 -15.15
C TRP A 163 -6.53 4.02 -13.66
N VAL A 164 -7.09 2.87 -13.26
CA VAL A 164 -7.37 2.59 -11.84
C VAL A 164 -6.10 2.70 -10.99
N ILE A 165 -5.00 2.07 -11.45
CA ILE A 165 -3.71 2.14 -10.75
C ILE A 165 -3.18 3.59 -10.69
N CYS A 166 -3.25 4.34 -11.79
CA CYS A 166 -2.84 5.75 -11.83
C CYS A 166 -3.65 6.61 -10.87
N VAL A 167 -4.98 6.41 -10.80
CA VAL A 167 -5.86 7.12 -9.85
C VAL A 167 -5.37 6.92 -8.42
N VAL A 168 -5.02 5.68 -8.02
CA VAL A 168 -4.52 5.41 -6.66
C VAL A 168 -3.16 6.10 -6.43
N ILE A 169 -2.20 5.95 -7.34
CA ILE A 169 -0.86 6.57 -7.21
C ILE A 169 -0.96 8.09 -7.11
N VAL A 170 -1.80 8.70 -7.94
CA VAL A 170 -2.01 10.17 -7.95
C VAL A 170 -2.73 10.60 -6.68
N THR A 171 -3.72 9.82 -6.20
CA THR A 171 -4.40 10.06 -4.92
C THR A 171 -3.40 10.15 -3.78
N ASP A 172 -2.48 9.19 -3.65
CA ASP A 172 -1.49 9.16 -2.57
C ASP A 172 -0.49 10.31 -2.70
N THR A 173 -0.06 10.60 -3.92
CA THR A 173 0.88 11.69 -4.20
C THR A 173 0.27 13.06 -3.85
N PHE A 174 -0.91 13.36 -4.37
CA PHE A 174 -1.63 14.61 -4.09
C PHE A 174 -2.05 14.68 -2.62
N GLY A 175 -2.47 13.54 -2.03
CA GLY A 175 -2.80 13.43 -0.62
C GLY A 175 -1.62 13.77 0.29
N TYR A 176 -0.43 13.28 -0.05
CA TYR A 176 0.80 13.60 0.68
C TYR A 176 1.16 15.09 0.59
N PHE A 177 1.21 15.64 -0.63
CA PHE A 177 1.57 17.05 -0.83
C PHE A 177 0.52 18.01 -0.25
N GLY A 178 -0.79 17.77 -0.53
CA GLY A 178 -1.87 18.59 -0.02
C GLY A 178 -1.96 18.54 1.50
N GLY A 179 -1.80 17.36 2.09
CA GLY A 179 -1.77 17.20 3.54
C GLY A 179 -0.59 17.91 4.21
N ARG A 180 0.56 17.95 3.55
CA ARG A 180 1.77 18.61 4.07
C ARG A 180 1.75 20.14 3.87
N LEU A 181 1.25 20.63 2.75
CA LEU A 181 1.26 22.06 2.41
C LEU A 181 0.13 22.81 3.10
N ILE A 182 -1.08 22.24 3.14
CA ILE A 182 -2.28 22.87 3.70
C ILE A 182 -2.43 22.52 5.18
N GLY A 183 -2.12 21.27 5.58
CA GLY A 183 -2.26 20.81 6.96
C GLY A 183 -3.72 20.71 7.40
N GLY A 184 -4.02 21.14 8.62
CA GLY A 184 -5.38 21.18 9.16
C GLY A 184 -5.76 19.96 10.00
N PRO A 185 -7.08 19.74 10.25
CA PRO A 185 -7.57 18.68 11.12
C PRO A 185 -7.19 17.29 10.61
N LYS A 186 -6.89 16.40 11.57
CA LYS A 186 -6.49 15.03 11.26
C LYS A 186 -7.69 14.16 10.91
N PHE A 187 -7.49 13.28 9.94
CA PHE A 187 -8.44 12.24 9.59
C PHE A 187 -8.02 10.93 10.27
N PHE A 188 -8.82 10.42 11.21
CA PHE A 188 -8.50 9.25 12.04
C PHE A 188 -7.15 9.32 12.77
N ALA A 189 -6.95 10.36 13.61
CA ALA A 189 -5.69 10.62 14.33
C ALA A 189 -5.17 9.43 15.16
N SER A 190 -6.07 8.58 15.70
CA SER A 190 -5.71 7.40 16.49
C SER A 190 -5.08 6.26 15.70
N ILE A 191 -5.34 6.18 14.39
CA ILE A 191 -4.88 5.10 13.51
C ILE A 191 -3.72 5.61 12.64
N SER A 192 -3.93 6.74 11.97
CA SER A 192 -2.98 7.37 11.06
C SER A 192 -2.81 8.85 11.37
N PRO A 193 -1.87 9.22 12.28
CA PRO A 193 -1.73 10.59 12.77
C PRO A 193 -1.24 11.60 11.71
N ASN A 194 -0.76 11.12 10.59
CA ASN A 194 -0.25 11.99 9.51
C ASN A 194 -1.31 12.34 8.45
N LYS A 195 -2.42 11.60 8.35
CA LYS A 195 -3.49 11.88 7.38
C LYS A 195 -4.33 13.07 7.84
N THR A 196 -4.55 14.01 6.92
CA THR A 196 -5.38 15.22 7.13
C THR A 196 -6.55 15.25 6.15
N TRP A 197 -7.63 15.96 6.51
CA TRP A 197 -8.75 16.19 5.59
C TRP A 197 -8.33 16.92 4.33
N ALA A 198 -7.41 17.89 4.45
CA ALA A 198 -6.85 18.57 3.28
C ALA A 198 -6.14 17.58 2.33
N GLY A 199 -5.40 16.61 2.88
CA GLY A 199 -4.79 15.55 2.07
C GLY A 199 -5.81 14.68 1.35
N ILE A 200 -6.90 14.31 2.03
CA ILE A 200 -7.97 13.49 1.44
C ILE A 200 -8.60 14.21 0.25
N VAL A 201 -9.01 15.45 0.43
CA VAL A 201 -9.64 16.26 -0.63
C VAL A 201 -8.66 16.52 -1.78
N SER A 202 -7.38 16.78 -1.47
CA SER A 202 -6.34 16.92 -2.51
C SER A 202 -6.17 15.64 -3.32
N GLY A 203 -6.27 14.46 -2.69
CA GLY A 203 -6.28 13.18 -3.40
C GLY A 203 -7.43 13.06 -4.40
N TRP A 204 -8.65 13.47 -4.02
CA TRP A 204 -9.82 13.49 -4.92
C TRP A 204 -9.60 14.43 -6.12
N LEU A 205 -9.03 15.62 -5.88
CA LEU A 205 -8.68 16.54 -6.97
C LEU A 205 -7.65 15.91 -7.91
N GLY A 206 -6.63 15.23 -7.36
CA GLY A 206 -5.67 14.49 -8.15
C GLY A 206 -6.30 13.39 -9.00
N ALA A 207 -7.27 12.64 -8.45
CA ALA A 207 -8.02 11.61 -9.15
C ALA A 207 -8.82 12.19 -10.33
N ILE A 208 -9.49 13.35 -10.15
CA ILE A 208 -10.19 14.06 -11.21
C ILE A 208 -9.22 14.47 -12.33
N ILE A 209 -8.10 15.09 -11.99
CA ILE A 209 -7.08 15.52 -12.95
C ILE A 209 -6.53 14.31 -13.72
N CYS A 210 -6.20 13.22 -13.02
CA CYS A 210 -5.75 11.99 -13.66
C CYS A 210 -6.79 11.48 -14.68
N THR A 211 -8.05 11.38 -14.26
CA THR A 211 -9.16 10.90 -15.11
C THR A 211 -9.36 11.77 -16.34
N TYR A 212 -9.21 13.08 -16.24
CA TYR A 212 -9.30 14.00 -17.38
C TYR A 212 -8.32 13.63 -18.50
N PHE A 213 -7.10 13.23 -18.19
CA PHE A 213 -6.11 12.80 -19.18
C PHE A 213 -6.44 11.45 -19.83
N PHE A 214 -7.21 10.59 -19.15
CA PHE A 214 -7.63 9.29 -19.70
C PHE A 214 -8.91 9.34 -20.51
N MET A 215 -9.77 10.34 -20.33
CA MET A 215 -11.09 10.43 -20.99
C MET A 215 -11.05 10.39 -22.52
N GLY A 216 -9.97 10.87 -23.14
CA GLY A 216 -9.79 10.84 -24.59
C GLY A 216 -9.44 9.45 -25.16
N GLN A 217 -9.18 8.47 -24.30
CA GLN A 217 -8.81 7.13 -24.75
C GLN A 217 -10.04 6.34 -25.21
N LYS A 218 -9.88 5.57 -26.30
CA LYS A 218 -10.95 4.82 -26.96
C LYS A 218 -11.74 3.93 -25.99
N VAL A 219 -11.08 3.27 -25.04
CA VAL A 219 -11.74 2.39 -24.07
C VAL A 219 -12.82 3.09 -23.26
N PHE A 220 -12.64 4.36 -22.87
CA PHE A 220 -13.64 5.12 -22.13
C PHE A 220 -14.78 5.63 -23.00
N ILE A 221 -14.52 5.82 -24.29
CA ILE A 221 -15.54 6.20 -25.27
C ILE A 221 -16.42 5.00 -25.62
N ASP A 222 -15.81 3.83 -25.84
CA ASP A 222 -16.52 2.61 -26.23
C ASP A 222 -17.46 2.09 -25.12
N PHE A 223 -17.11 2.29 -23.85
CA PHE A 223 -17.98 1.95 -22.72
C PHE A 223 -19.05 3.00 -22.40
N MET A 224 -19.22 4.02 -23.24
CA MET A 224 -20.26 5.05 -23.14
C MET A 224 -20.35 5.75 -21.76
N PHE A 225 -19.26 5.79 -21.00
CA PHE A 225 -19.23 6.53 -19.75
C PHE A 225 -19.48 8.02 -19.99
N SER A 226 -20.45 8.59 -19.31
CA SER A 226 -20.51 10.04 -19.26
C SER A 226 -19.30 10.60 -18.51
N SER A 227 -18.79 11.75 -18.92
CA SER A 227 -17.68 12.40 -18.24
C SER A 227 -17.93 12.58 -16.74
N GLN A 228 -19.17 12.90 -16.39
CA GLN A 228 -19.58 13.08 -14.99
C GLN A 228 -19.49 11.76 -14.20
N THR A 229 -19.94 10.65 -14.77
CA THR A 229 -19.87 9.32 -14.16
C THR A 229 -18.42 8.92 -13.90
N LEU A 230 -17.53 9.13 -14.88
CA LEU A 230 -16.11 8.81 -14.72
C LEU A 230 -15.42 9.62 -13.60
N PHE A 231 -15.71 10.92 -13.50
CA PHE A 231 -15.17 11.75 -12.43
C PHE A 231 -15.69 11.32 -11.04
N LEU A 232 -16.98 11.03 -10.91
CA LEU A 232 -17.55 10.53 -9.66
C LEU A 232 -16.96 9.18 -9.28
N PHE A 233 -16.77 8.31 -10.27
CA PHE A 233 -16.18 7.01 -10.05
C PHE A 233 -14.69 7.11 -9.63
N ALA A 234 -13.93 8.02 -10.24
CA ALA A 234 -12.56 8.30 -9.84
C ALA A 234 -12.44 8.82 -8.39
N ILE A 235 -13.35 9.72 -7.99
CA ILE A 235 -13.42 10.19 -6.59
C ILE A 235 -13.72 9.02 -5.65
N LEU A 236 -14.67 8.15 -6.02
CA LEU A 236 -15.00 6.98 -5.22
C LEU A 236 -13.81 6.02 -5.09
N LEU A 237 -13.11 5.71 -6.20
CA LEU A 237 -11.89 4.88 -6.16
C LEU A 237 -10.79 5.51 -5.29
N SER A 238 -10.58 6.82 -5.42
CA SER A 238 -9.65 7.57 -4.58
C SER A 238 -10.01 7.47 -3.10
N PHE A 239 -11.27 7.65 -2.74
CA PHE A 239 -11.73 7.52 -1.37
C PHE A 239 -11.56 6.09 -0.85
N CYS A 240 -11.91 5.09 -1.65
CA CYS A 240 -11.79 3.68 -1.26
C CYS A 240 -10.32 3.26 -1.08
N SER A 241 -9.40 3.75 -1.92
CA SER A 241 -7.96 3.51 -1.72
C SER A 241 -7.47 4.09 -0.39
N GLN A 242 -7.90 5.30 -0.04
CA GLN A 242 -7.55 5.95 1.23
C GLN A 242 -8.11 5.19 2.44
N ILE A 243 -9.31 4.61 2.33
CA ILE A 243 -9.90 3.76 3.38
C ILE A 243 -9.15 2.43 3.48
N GLY A 244 -8.71 1.84 2.36
CA GLY A 244 -7.89 0.62 2.34
C GLY A 244 -6.62 0.77 3.19
N ASP A 245 -5.84 1.85 2.95
CA ASP A 245 -4.65 2.17 3.73
C ASP A 245 -4.98 2.42 5.23
N ILE A 246 -6.10 3.09 5.54
CA ILE A 246 -6.51 3.29 6.94
C ILE A 246 -6.86 1.96 7.61
N PHE A 247 -7.54 1.07 6.90
CA PHE A 247 -7.93 -0.23 7.44
C PHE A 247 -6.70 -1.12 7.67
N GLU A 248 -5.76 -1.14 6.74
CA GLU A 248 -4.47 -1.80 6.93
C GLU A 248 -3.70 -1.22 8.13
N SER A 249 -3.61 0.10 8.19
CA SER A 249 -3.00 0.81 9.33
C SER A 249 -3.67 0.46 10.66
N PHE A 250 -5.00 0.30 10.71
CA PHE A 250 -5.73 -0.16 11.88
C PHE A 250 -5.26 -1.55 12.33
N ILE A 251 -5.16 -2.51 11.41
CA ILE A 251 -4.69 -3.88 11.73
C ILE A 251 -3.26 -3.82 12.28
N LYS A 252 -2.36 -3.08 11.63
CA LYS A 252 -0.97 -2.91 12.11
C LYS A 252 -0.90 -2.37 13.53
N ARG A 253 -1.68 -1.32 13.85
CA ARG A 253 -1.71 -0.76 15.23
C ARG A 253 -2.26 -1.76 16.25
N LYS A 254 -3.27 -2.55 15.87
CA LYS A 254 -3.81 -3.61 16.73
C LYS A 254 -2.83 -4.75 16.98
N CYS A 255 -1.91 -4.98 16.06
CA CYS A 255 -0.82 -5.95 16.20
C CYS A 255 0.45 -5.34 16.82
N ASN A 256 0.44 -4.06 17.23
CA ASN A 256 1.59 -3.33 17.78
C ASN A 256 2.80 -3.25 16.82
N VAL A 257 2.55 -3.23 15.52
CA VAL A 257 3.58 -3.06 14.49
C VAL A 257 3.34 -1.78 13.69
N LYS A 258 4.38 -1.31 13.02
CA LYS A 258 4.31 -0.13 12.13
C LYS A 258 4.25 -0.55 10.67
N ASP A 259 5.09 -1.47 10.28
CA ASP A 259 5.20 -1.99 8.92
C ASP A 259 4.76 -3.46 8.91
N SER A 260 4.15 -3.95 7.83
CA SER A 260 3.64 -5.32 7.74
C SER A 260 4.77 -6.36 7.76
N SER A 261 5.89 -6.02 7.16
CA SER A 261 7.12 -6.84 7.14
C SER A 261 8.32 -6.00 6.69
N ASN A 262 9.47 -6.67 6.50
CA ASN A 262 10.68 -6.10 5.88
C ASN A 262 11.07 -6.88 4.61
N ILE A 263 10.08 -7.43 3.89
CA ILE A 263 10.35 -8.23 2.68
C ILE A 263 10.90 -7.35 1.57
N ILE A 264 10.40 -6.11 1.43
CA ILE A 264 10.89 -5.16 0.42
C ILE A 264 11.98 -4.29 1.07
N PRO A 265 13.27 -4.44 0.69
CA PRO A 265 14.36 -3.67 1.28
C PRO A 265 14.12 -2.17 1.20
N GLY A 266 14.09 -1.50 2.35
CA GLY A 266 13.86 -0.07 2.47
C GLY A 266 12.43 0.42 2.28
N HIS A 267 11.47 -0.46 1.92
CA HIS A 267 10.07 -0.10 1.66
C HIS A 267 9.05 -0.76 2.61
N GLY A 268 9.45 -1.70 3.45
CA GLY A 268 8.52 -2.44 4.33
C GLY A 268 7.96 -3.69 3.65
N GLY A 269 6.67 -3.95 3.77
CA GLY A 269 6.00 -5.09 3.19
C GLY A 269 5.27 -4.79 1.87
N PHE A 270 4.83 -5.86 1.21
CA PHE A 270 3.94 -5.77 0.05
C PHE A 270 2.56 -5.22 0.44
N MET A 271 2.06 -5.63 1.60
CA MET A 271 0.79 -5.16 2.11
C MET A 271 0.79 -3.63 2.26
N ASP A 272 1.89 -3.04 2.77
CA ASP A 272 2.08 -1.59 2.90
C ASP A 272 2.11 -0.82 1.55
N ARG A 273 2.15 -1.51 0.42
CA ARG A 273 2.24 -0.90 -0.93
C ARG A 273 1.03 -1.15 -1.81
N PHE A 274 0.29 -2.19 -1.52
CA PHE A 274 -0.84 -2.61 -2.35
C PHE A 274 -2.20 -2.47 -1.65
N ASP A 275 -2.23 -2.01 -0.39
CA ASP A 275 -3.44 -1.81 0.41
C ASP A 275 -4.49 -0.91 -0.28
N GLY A 276 -4.08 0.26 -0.75
CA GLY A 276 -4.94 1.17 -1.47
C GLY A 276 -5.35 0.66 -2.85
N ILE A 277 -4.40 0.01 -3.56
CA ILE A 277 -4.66 -0.54 -4.91
C ILE A 277 -5.69 -1.67 -4.82
N ILE A 278 -5.52 -2.64 -3.92
CA ILE A 278 -6.43 -3.77 -3.74
C ILE A 278 -7.84 -3.28 -3.35
N ALA A 279 -7.95 -2.30 -2.46
CA ALA A 279 -9.22 -1.73 -2.06
C ALA A 279 -9.94 -0.99 -3.22
N ALA A 280 -9.21 -0.21 -4.00
CA ALA A 280 -9.76 0.48 -5.17
C ALA A 280 -10.20 -0.52 -6.25
N ILE A 281 -9.40 -1.53 -6.53
CA ILE A 281 -9.71 -2.59 -7.51
C ILE A 281 -10.93 -3.40 -7.07
N LEU A 282 -11.04 -3.75 -5.79
CA LEU A 282 -12.21 -4.44 -5.26
C LEU A 282 -13.50 -3.64 -5.54
N VAL A 283 -13.49 -2.34 -5.23
CA VAL A 283 -14.64 -1.48 -5.46
C VAL A 283 -14.91 -1.30 -6.95
N CYS A 284 -13.86 -1.19 -7.76
CA CYS A 284 -13.97 -1.13 -9.21
C CYS A 284 -14.60 -2.40 -9.79
N GLY A 285 -14.23 -3.58 -9.32
CA GLY A 285 -14.79 -4.86 -9.76
C GLY A 285 -16.24 -5.04 -9.36
N ILE A 286 -16.62 -4.63 -8.14
CA ILE A 286 -18.00 -4.76 -7.66
C ILE A 286 -18.93 -3.78 -8.37
N LEU A 287 -18.52 -2.54 -8.53
CA LEU A 287 -19.35 -1.46 -9.07
C LEU A 287 -19.22 -1.28 -10.58
N GLY A 288 -18.10 -1.69 -11.18
CA GLY A 288 -17.88 -1.60 -12.61
C GLY A 288 -19.06 -2.10 -13.43
N PRO A 289 -19.58 -3.32 -13.20
CA PRO A 289 -20.74 -3.83 -13.92
C PRO A 289 -22.03 -3.01 -13.80
N ILE A 290 -22.12 -2.14 -12.78
CA ILE A 290 -23.30 -1.27 -12.56
C ILE A 290 -23.17 0.03 -13.37
N PHE A 291 -21.95 0.48 -13.62
CA PHE A 291 -21.65 1.73 -14.31
C PHE A 291 -21.34 1.53 -15.81
N ILE A 292 -21.17 0.28 -16.24
CA ILE A 292 -20.90 -0.15 -17.61
C ILE A 292 -22.12 -0.86 -18.18
#